data_a775cca762cc2cdbf977f9a9cc59931a
#
_entry.id   a775cca762cc2cdbf977f9a9cc59931a
#
_cell.length_a   1.000
_cell.length_b   1.000
_cell.length_c   1.000
_cell.angle_alpha   90.00
_cell.angle_beta   90.00
_cell.angle_gamma   90.00
#
_symmetry.space_group_name_H-M   'P 1'
#
loop_
_entity.id
_entity.type
_entity.pdbx_description
1 polymer ?
#
loop_
_entity_poly.entity_id
_entity_poly.type
_entity_poly.pdbx_seq_one_letter_code
_entity_poly.pdbx_strand_id
1 'polypeptide(L)'
;MTQIKQKRYKIAIIGSGIAGCTAAYYLNKKHDITIYEKNNYIGGHVNTVDVQEESKIIPVDTGFIVFNDKTYPSFISLLDEIGQKYHNSVMSFSVTNKKKNIEYNGSSINGLFSQRRNIFSLSFQRMIRDIIRFNKNKNNPLSMLESISLKQFLIEGGYSDEFTYDYLIPMASSIWSAEQGKILEMPIKFLINFFNNHGLLQLKDRPQWMVISGGSKEYIKKLSHPFKDRIKLNSRIECIERNYDGVVVKSRDHSAVKYDYIFIATHSDQAIQMLGDISNSEQEVLSAIKYQINTAVLHTDKSAMPSRERAWAAWNYRQNESDSSSVNVTYSMNILQALDSEIQYFVTLNNTDQINPRKIIRTIKYEHPIFDENAIKAQARHEEINKDPNRTFFCGAYWSNGFHEDGVVSAKNALTHFEGGL
;
A
#
# COMPACT_ATOMS: atom_id res chain seq x y z
N MET A 1 36.70 -27.28 -17.39
CA MET A 1 35.29 -26.84 -17.37
C MET A 1 35.26 -25.39 -17.84
N THR A 2 34.88 -25.14 -19.07
CA THR A 2 34.71 -23.78 -19.64
C THR A 2 33.58 -23.12 -18.92
N GLN A 3 33.86 -22.11 -18.10
CA GLN A 3 32.82 -21.25 -17.55
C GLN A 3 32.05 -20.62 -18.74
N ILE A 4 30.80 -21.04 -18.97
CA ILE A 4 29.91 -20.37 -19.91
C ILE A 4 29.76 -18.96 -19.34
N LYS A 5 30.35 -17.96 -20.00
CA LYS A 5 30.19 -16.55 -19.66
C LYS A 5 28.70 -16.22 -19.78
N GLN A 6 27.99 -16.10 -18.65
CA GLN A 6 26.58 -15.72 -18.65
C GLN A 6 26.44 -14.38 -19.41
N LYS A 7 25.56 -14.35 -20.39
CA LYS A 7 25.33 -13.16 -21.23
C LYS A 7 24.85 -12.01 -20.35
N ARG A 8 25.51 -10.86 -20.42
CA ARG A 8 25.16 -9.66 -19.69
C ARG A 8 24.30 -8.76 -20.58
N TYR A 9 23.06 -8.50 -20.13
CA TYR A 9 22.11 -7.66 -20.85
C TYR A 9 22.12 -6.23 -20.32
N LYS A 10 21.76 -5.27 -21.18
CA LYS A 10 21.50 -3.89 -20.83
C LYS A 10 20.00 -3.73 -20.56
N ILE A 11 19.60 -3.44 -19.33
CA ILE A 11 18.20 -3.46 -18.88
C ILE A 11 17.78 -2.09 -18.34
N ALA A 12 16.68 -1.57 -18.85
CA ALA A 12 16.02 -0.40 -18.28
C ALA A 12 15.02 -0.81 -17.19
N ILE A 13 14.91 -0.02 -16.12
CA ILE A 13 13.91 -0.18 -15.07
C ILE A 13 13.22 1.17 -14.90
N ILE A 14 11.90 1.22 -15.05
CA ILE A 14 11.12 2.45 -14.95
C ILE A 14 10.36 2.47 -13.63
N GLY A 15 10.71 3.42 -12.78
CA GLY A 15 10.19 3.56 -11.42
C GLY A 15 11.12 2.98 -10.37
N SER A 16 11.35 3.73 -9.29
CA SER A 16 12.23 3.39 -8.17
C SER A 16 11.47 3.09 -6.87
N GLY A 17 10.19 2.70 -6.96
CA GLY A 17 9.43 2.15 -5.84
C GLY A 17 9.97 0.79 -5.40
N ILE A 18 9.33 0.15 -4.40
CA ILE A 18 9.79 -1.14 -3.86
C ILE A 18 9.95 -2.21 -4.95
N ALA A 19 9.02 -2.30 -5.91
CA ALA A 19 9.11 -3.29 -6.99
C ALA A 19 10.32 -3.02 -7.90
N GLY A 20 10.51 -1.77 -8.35
CA GLY A 20 11.64 -1.41 -9.21
C GLY A 20 12.99 -1.55 -8.52
N CYS A 21 13.10 -1.13 -7.25
CA CYS A 21 14.33 -1.31 -6.46
C CYS A 21 14.64 -2.79 -6.19
N THR A 22 13.61 -3.64 -5.95
CA THR A 22 13.79 -5.08 -5.79
C THR A 22 14.29 -5.72 -7.09
N ALA A 23 13.65 -5.42 -8.22
CA ALA A 23 14.11 -5.91 -9.53
C ALA A 23 15.55 -5.46 -9.81
N ALA A 24 15.86 -4.19 -9.56
CA ALA A 24 17.20 -3.63 -9.74
C ALA A 24 18.26 -4.33 -8.87
N TYR A 25 17.93 -4.61 -7.62
CA TYR A 25 18.85 -5.26 -6.68
C TYR A 25 19.31 -6.64 -7.17
N TYR A 26 18.39 -7.44 -7.69
CA TYR A 26 18.73 -8.77 -8.22
C TYR A 26 19.35 -8.70 -9.61
N LEU A 27 18.84 -7.87 -10.52
CA LEU A 27 19.37 -7.72 -11.88
C LEU A 27 20.78 -7.15 -11.90
N ASN A 28 21.10 -6.19 -11.03
CA ASN A 28 22.43 -5.57 -10.97
C ASN A 28 23.57 -6.57 -10.67
N LYS A 29 23.24 -7.71 -10.04
CA LYS A 29 24.23 -8.77 -9.77
C LYS A 29 24.74 -9.44 -11.05
N LYS A 30 23.93 -9.46 -12.13
CA LYS A 30 24.18 -10.22 -13.37
C LYS A 30 24.20 -9.36 -14.63
N HIS A 31 23.55 -8.21 -14.62
CA HIS A 31 23.24 -7.40 -15.81
C HIS A 31 23.67 -5.94 -15.65
N ASP A 32 23.61 -5.19 -16.75
CA ASP A 32 23.89 -3.77 -16.78
C ASP A 32 22.57 -3.00 -16.74
N ILE A 33 22.25 -2.35 -15.61
CA ILE A 33 20.96 -1.73 -15.37
C ILE A 33 21.01 -0.20 -15.44
N THR A 34 19.91 0.39 -15.81
CA THR A 34 19.63 1.84 -15.64
C THR A 34 18.22 2.01 -15.07
N ILE A 35 18.10 2.75 -13.97
CA ILE A 35 16.81 3.03 -13.35
C ILE A 35 16.41 4.47 -13.67
N TYR A 36 15.17 4.66 -14.11
CA TYR A 36 14.59 5.98 -14.38
C TYR A 36 13.52 6.30 -13.35
N GLU A 37 13.68 7.40 -12.66
CA GLU A 37 12.71 7.91 -11.66
C GLU A 37 12.29 9.34 -12.03
N LYS A 38 10.96 9.55 -12.09
CA LYS A 38 10.41 10.88 -12.45
C LYS A 38 10.60 11.93 -11.36
N ASN A 39 10.68 11.50 -10.10
CA ASN A 39 10.84 12.36 -8.94
C ASN A 39 12.33 12.68 -8.68
N ASN A 40 12.57 13.63 -7.79
CA ASN A 40 13.90 13.97 -7.28
C ASN A 40 14.37 13.08 -6.11
N TYR A 41 13.61 12.02 -5.79
CA TYR A 41 13.92 11.05 -4.74
C TYR A 41 13.50 9.63 -5.17
N ILE A 42 14.11 8.62 -4.56
CA ILE A 42 13.80 7.20 -4.77
C ILE A 42 12.84 6.68 -3.70
N GLY A 43 12.09 5.61 -4.01
CA GLY A 43 11.28 4.87 -3.05
C GLY A 43 9.77 4.88 -3.33
N GLY A 44 9.28 5.79 -4.15
CA GLY A 44 7.84 5.90 -4.44
C GLY A 44 7.03 6.20 -3.18
N HIS A 45 6.22 5.24 -2.70
CA HIS A 45 5.45 5.35 -1.44
C HIS A 45 6.32 5.24 -0.17
N VAL A 46 7.60 4.90 -0.29
CA VAL A 46 8.57 5.01 0.81
C VAL A 46 9.00 6.47 0.92
N ASN A 47 8.36 7.20 1.81
CA ASN A 47 8.57 8.63 1.96
C ASN A 47 8.61 9.01 3.44
N THR A 48 9.81 9.10 3.97
CA THR A 48 10.10 9.54 5.33
C THR A 48 10.43 11.02 5.32
N VAL A 49 9.71 11.80 6.11
CA VAL A 49 9.96 13.23 6.34
C VAL A 49 10.80 13.38 7.61
N ASP A 50 11.98 13.97 7.47
CA ASP A 50 12.81 14.34 8.62
C ASP A 50 12.30 15.64 9.23
N VAL A 51 11.72 15.55 10.42
CA VAL A 51 11.24 16.72 11.16
C VAL A 51 12.29 17.14 12.16
N GLN A 52 12.76 18.40 12.06
CA GLN A 52 13.73 18.96 12.98
C GLN A 52 13.03 19.38 14.28
N GLU A 53 13.41 18.77 15.38
CA GLU A 53 13.18 19.27 16.73
C GLU A 53 14.46 19.99 17.24
N GLU A 54 14.41 20.62 18.41
CA GLU A 54 15.52 21.45 18.90
C GLU A 54 16.88 20.77 18.86
N SER A 55 16.95 19.50 19.30
CA SER A 55 18.22 18.76 19.44
C SER A 55 18.31 17.49 18.61
N LYS A 56 17.23 17.10 17.92
CA LYS A 56 17.16 15.82 17.18
C LYS A 56 16.30 15.90 15.92
N ILE A 57 16.53 14.96 15.03
CA ILE A 57 15.72 14.74 13.84
C ILE A 57 14.78 13.58 14.09
N ILE A 58 13.49 13.77 13.89
CA ILE A 58 12.46 12.73 13.99
C ILE A 58 12.06 12.27 12.59
N PRO A 59 12.38 11.03 12.20
CA PRO A 59 12.00 10.47 10.91
C PRO A 59 10.55 9.98 10.95
N VAL A 60 9.65 10.66 10.27
CA VAL A 60 8.23 10.33 10.23
C VAL A 60 7.85 9.80 8.86
N ASP A 61 7.38 8.56 8.80
CA ASP A 61 6.90 7.93 7.57
C ASP A 61 5.52 8.46 7.19
N THR A 62 5.31 8.74 5.90
CA THR A 62 4.07 9.35 5.41
C THR A 62 3.33 8.51 4.37
N GLY A 63 3.97 7.47 3.86
CA GLY A 63 3.39 6.52 2.89
C GLY A 63 3.42 5.10 3.44
N PHE A 64 4.46 4.32 3.12
CA PHE A 64 4.65 3.02 3.73
C PHE A 64 5.14 3.16 5.17
N ILE A 65 4.43 2.52 6.13
CA ILE A 65 4.70 2.66 7.57
C ILE A 65 4.97 1.31 8.21
N VAL A 66 4.06 0.34 8.06
CA VAL A 66 4.03 -0.92 8.84
C VAL A 66 4.00 -2.16 7.95
N PHE A 67 4.55 -3.25 8.47
CA PHE A 67 4.47 -4.61 7.94
C PHE A 67 4.33 -5.60 9.08
N ASN A 68 4.12 -6.90 8.81
CA ASN A 68 3.97 -7.89 9.87
C ASN A 68 4.67 -9.22 9.54
N ASP A 69 4.86 -10.04 10.56
CA ASP A 69 5.60 -11.31 10.50
C ASP A 69 4.93 -12.43 9.69
N LYS A 70 3.63 -12.33 9.40
CA LYS A 70 2.87 -13.39 8.73
C LYS A 70 2.66 -13.16 7.24
N THR A 71 2.38 -11.91 6.85
CA THR A 71 1.97 -11.59 5.47
C THR A 71 3.02 -10.84 4.69
N TYR A 72 4.24 -10.67 5.23
CA TYR A 72 5.36 -10.00 4.56
C TYR A 72 6.64 -10.86 4.50
N PRO A 73 6.57 -12.18 4.19
CA PRO A 73 7.75 -13.05 4.23
C PRO A 73 8.83 -12.66 3.22
N SER A 74 8.45 -12.25 2.00
CA SER A 74 9.42 -11.86 0.98
C SER A 74 10.07 -10.52 1.27
N PHE A 75 9.31 -9.57 1.84
CA PHE A 75 9.83 -8.28 2.26
C PHE A 75 10.77 -8.43 3.45
N ILE A 76 10.42 -9.24 4.46
CA ILE A 76 11.29 -9.55 5.60
C ILE A 76 12.58 -10.20 5.12
N SER A 77 12.49 -11.22 4.26
CA SER A 77 13.67 -11.85 3.67
C SER A 77 14.59 -10.84 2.95
N LEU A 78 13.99 -9.88 2.24
CA LEU A 78 14.74 -8.80 1.58
C LEU A 78 15.42 -7.87 2.60
N LEU A 79 14.71 -7.49 3.68
CA LEU A 79 15.27 -6.67 4.77
C LEU A 79 16.45 -7.36 5.44
N ASP A 80 16.33 -8.66 5.71
CA ASP A 80 17.39 -9.47 6.32
C ASP A 80 18.61 -9.59 5.37
N GLU A 81 18.37 -9.80 4.07
CA GLU A 81 19.44 -9.87 3.05
C GLU A 81 20.26 -8.57 2.98
N ILE A 82 19.60 -7.40 3.09
CA ILE A 82 20.29 -6.10 3.08
C ILE A 82 20.73 -5.64 4.47
N GLY A 83 20.50 -6.43 5.52
CA GLY A 83 20.87 -6.10 6.89
C GLY A 83 20.10 -4.89 7.47
N GLN A 84 18.84 -4.71 7.08
CA GLN A 84 18.00 -3.62 7.60
C GLN A 84 17.33 -4.02 8.91
N LYS A 85 17.51 -3.21 9.96
CA LYS A 85 16.86 -3.41 11.25
C LYS A 85 15.43 -2.89 11.26
N TYR A 86 14.57 -3.59 12.00
CA TYR A 86 13.17 -3.22 12.25
C TYR A 86 12.81 -3.57 13.71
N HIS A 87 11.71 -3.03 14.20
CA HIS A 87 11.24 -3.27 15.59
C HIS A 87 9.72 -3.37 15.63
N ASN A 88 9.20 -3.88 16.76
CA ASN A 88 7.78 -4.09 16.95
C ASN A 88 7.01 -2.77 16.96
N SER A 89 5.83 -2.81 16.36
CA SER A 89 4.85 -1.73 16.32
C SER A 89 3.55 -2.17 17.01
N VAL A 90 2.75 -1.18 17.42
CA VAL A 90 1.41 -1.39 17.97
C VAL A 90 0.38 -1.04 16.93
N MET A 91 -0.35 -2.06 16.44
CA MET A 91 -1.48 -1.85 15.53
C MET A 91 -2.78 -1.81 16.32
N SER A 92 -3.47 -0.69 16.27
CA SER A 92 -4.77 -0.49 16.91
C SER A 92 -5.66 0.39 16.02
N PHE A 93 -6.96 0.26 16.16
CA PHE A 93 -7.93 0.93 15.31
C PHE A 93 -9.04 1.57 16.14
N SER A 94 -9.36 2.82 15.83
CA SER A 94 -10.46 3.56 16.43
C SER A 94 -11.41 4.14 15.41
N VAL A 95 -12.66 4.30 15.84
CA VAL A 95 -13.72 4.94 15.05
C VAL A 95 -14.34 6.07 15.83
N THR A 96 -14.48 7.22 15.18
CA THR A 96 -15.23 8.36 15.65
C THR A 96 -16.36 8.67 14.67
N ASN A 97 -17.61 8.58 15.15
CA ASN A 97 -18.79 9.02 14.42
C ASN A 97 -19.46 10.15 15.20
N LYS A 98 -19.27 11.41 14.77
CA LYS A 98 -19.79 12.57 15.46
C LYS A 98 -21.32 12.66 15.41
N LYS A 99 -21.95 12.30 14.28
CA LYS A 99 -23.41 12.31 14.13
C LYS A 99 -24.10 11.41 15.16
N LYS A 100 -23.56 10.20 15.37
CA LYS A 100 -24.06 9.24 16.37
C LYS A 100 -23.44 9.42 17.75
N ASN A 101 -22.49 10.34 17.90
CA ASN A 101 -21.69 10.55 19.12
C ASN A 101 -21.06 9.24 19.62
N ILE A 102 -20.38 8.52 18.73
CA ILE A 102 -19.67 7.26 19.02
C ILE A 102 -18.17 7.51 18.90
N GLU A 103 -17.42 7.11 19.92
CA GLU A 103 -15.95 7.00 19.90
C GLU A 103 -15.53 5.72 20.60
N TYR A 104 -14.74 4.89 19.93
CA TYR A 104 -14.19 3.68 20.53
C TYR A 104 -12.87 3.24 19.86
N ASN A 105 -12.09 2.44 20.59
CA ASN A 105 -10.89 1.77 20.11
C ASN A 105 -11.04 0.27 20.35
N GLY A 106 -10.96 -0.53 19.30
CA GLY A 106 -11.20 -1.99 19.35
C GLY A 106 -10.06 -2.83 19.95
N SER A 107 -8.96 -2.23 20.42
CA SER A 107 -7.78 -2.98 20.90
C SER A 107 -7.88 -3.47 22.35
N SER A 108 -8.80 -2.92 23.14
CA SER A 108 -9.03 -3.34 24.53
C SER A 108 -10.48 -3.09 24.95
N ILE A 109 -10.95 -3.79 26.00
CA ILE A 109 -12.27 -3.54 26.58
C ILE A 109 -12.39 -2.10 27.07
N ASN A 110 -11.32 -1.54 27.64
CA ASN A 110 -11.30 -0.16 28.11
C ASN A 110 -11.42 0.86 26.97
N GLY A 111 -10.77 0.58 25.82
CA GLY A 111 -10.87 1.36 24.60
C GLY A 111 -12.24 1.20 23.92
N LEU A 112 -12.76 -0.04 23.83
CA LEU A 112 -14.06 -0.35 23.25
C LEU A 112 -15.19 0.42 23.96
N PHE A 113 -15.12 0.49 25.28
CA PHE A 113 -16.02 1.28 26.10
C PHE A 113 -15.38 2.60 26.59
N SER A 114 -14.63 3.28 25.73
CA SER A 114 -14.10 4.62 26.04
C SER A 114 -15.21 5.59 26.44
N GLN A 115 -16.38 5.42 25.87
CA GLN A 115 -17.66 5.99 26.29
C GLN A 115 -18.42 4.95 27.11
N ARG A 116 -18.42 5.04 28.44
CA ARG A 116 -19.04 4.05 29.35
C ARG A 116 -20.55 3.82 29.09
N ARG A 117 -21.26 4.84 28.59
CA ARG A 117 -22.67 4.71 28.19
C ARG A 117 -22.92 3.66 27.11
N ASN A 118 -21.91 3.37 26.25
CA ASN A 118 -22.04 2.38 25.18
C ASN A 118 -22.20 0.94 25.72
N ILE A 119 -21.91 0.70 27.00
CA ILE A 119 -22.21 -0.59 27.67
C ILE A 119 -23.71 -0.88 27.64
N PHE A 120 -24.54 0.17 27.78
CA PHE A 120 -26.00 0.04 27.82
C PHE A 120 -26.69 0.38 26.47
N SER A 121 -25.91 0.69 25.44
CA SER A 121 -26.46 1.02 24.12
C SER A 121 -26.77 -0.26 23.33
N LEU A 122 -28.07 -0.49 23.04
CA LEU A 122 -28.51 -1.65 22.24
C LEU A 122 -27.91 -1.67 20.84
N SER A 123 -27.76 -0.52 20.20
CA SER A 123 -27.15 -0.38 18.88
C SER A 123 -25.67 -0.78 18.93
N PHE A 124 -24.94 -0.32 19.94
CA PHE A 124 -23.52 -0.68 20.11
C PHE A 124 -23.33 -2.17 20.42
N GLN A 125 -24.20 -2.77 21.25
CA GLN A 125 -24.19 -4.19 21.52
C GLN A 125 -24.54 -5.03 20.27
N ARG A 126 -25.43 -4.54 19.41
CA ARG A 126 -25.74 -5.15 18.11
C ARG A 126 -24.52 -5.17 17.21
N MET A 127 -23.79 -4.06 17.10
CA MET A 127 -22.51 -3.98 16.38
C MET A 127 -21.52 -5.05 16.87
N ILE A 128 -21.31 -5.14 18.19
CA ILE A 128 -20.37 -6.12 18.77
C ILE A 128 -20.80 -7.56 18.42
N ARG A 129 -22.07 -7.88 18.53
CA ARG A 129 -22.62 -9.20 18.18
C ARG A 129 -22.34 -9.52 16.71
N ASP A 130 -22.55 -8.55 15.82
CA ASP A 130 -22.32 -8.73 14.39
C ASP A 130 -20.82 -8.85 14.05
N ILE A 131 -19.94 -8.16 14.76
CA ILE A 131 -18.46 -8.36 14.66
C ILE A 131 -18.12 -9.83 14.98
N ILE A 132 -18.63 -10.36 16.09
CA ILE A 132 -18.37 -11.73 16.49
C ILE A 132 -18.92 -12.71 15.45
N ARG A 133 -20.12 -12.45 14.92
CA ARG A 133 -20.74 -13.26 13.85
C ARG A 133 -19.92 -13.21 12.56
N PHE A 134 -19.49 -12.04 12.14
CA PHE A 134 -18.68 -11.84 10.95
C PHE A 134 -17.33 -12.58 11.03
N ASN A 135 -16.68 -12.52 12.19
CA ASN A 135 -15.39 -13.18 12.41
C ASN A 135 -15.45 -14.71 12.27
N LYS A 136 -16.64 -15.32 12.38
CA LYS A 136 -16.83 -16.76 12.12
C LYS A 136 -16.70 -17.12 10.64
N ASN A 137 -16.86 -16.15 9.72
CA ASN A 137 -16.75 -16.41 8.28
C ASN A 137 -15.32 -16.82 7.83
N LYS A 138 -14.30 -16.65 8.67
CA LYS A 138 -12.96 -17.17 8.39
C LYS A 138 -12.94 -18.68 8.07
N ASN A 139 -13.93 -19.43 8.55
CA ASN A 139 -14.04 -20.87 8.36
C ASN A 139 -14.98 -21.27 7.21
N ASN A 140 -15.62 -20.30 6.54
CA ASN A 140 -16.54 -20.59 5.44
C ASN A 140 -15.74 -20.97 4.17
N PRO A 141 -16.20 -21.96 3.39
CA PRO A 141 -15.61 -22.26 2.10
C PRO A 141 -15.67 -21.04 1.20
N LEU A 142 -14.51 -20.58 0.73
CA LEU A 142 -14.40 -19.40 -0.12
C LEU A 142 -15.09 -19.55 -1.48
N SER A 143 -15.32 -20.81 -1.92
CA SER A 143 -16.10 -21.14 -3.11
C SER A 143 -17.57 -20.71 -3.03
N MET A 144 -18.14 -20.62 -1.82
CA MET A 144 -19.50 -20.11 -1.62
C MET A 144 -19.61 -18.59 -1.71
N LEU A 145 -18.49 -17.88 -1.73
CA LEU A 145 -18.42 -16.41 -1.75
C LEU A 145 -18.00 -15.88 -3.13
N GLU A 146 -18.01 -16.72 -4.16
CA GLU A 146 -17.67 -16.30 -5.51
C GLU A 146 -18.75 -15.39 -6.08
N SER A 147 -18.32 -14.29 -6.69
CA SER A 147 -19.14 -13.36 -7.46
C SER A 147 -20.15 -12.49 -6.69
N ILE A 148 -20.11 -12.42 -5.36
CA ILE A 148 -20.95 -11.48 -4.62
C ILE A 148 -20.15 -10.32 -4.06
N SER A 149 -20.76 -9.12 -4.11
CA SER A 149 -20.17 -7.92 -3.52
C SER A 149 -20.32 -7.91 -1.99
N LEU A 150 -19.49 -7.12 -1.32
CA LEU A 150 -19.66 -6.89 0.12
C LEU A 150 -21.06 -6.39 0.46
N LYS A 151 -21.61 -5.48 -0.35
CA LYS A 151 -22.98 -4.95 -0.17
C LYS A 151 -24.03 -6.06 -0.16
N GLN A 152 -23.99 -6.93 -1.17
CA GLN A 152 -24.92 -8.05 -1.27
C GLN A 152 -24.77 -9.02 -0.10
N PHE A 153 -23.53 -9.38 0.27
CA PHE A 153 -23.26 -10.23 1.41
C PHE A 153 -23.82 -9.68 2.73
N LEU A 154 -23.70 -8.39 2.96
CA LEU A 154 -24.20 -7.74 4.18
C LEU A 154 -25.74 -7.73 4.24
N ILE A 155 -26.40 -7.45 3.12
CA ILE A 155 -27.87 -7.44 3.00
C ILE A 155 -28.43 -8.85 3.22
N GLU A 156 -27.93 -9.86 2.48
CA GLU A 156 -28.37 -11.25 2.57
C GLU A 156 -28.08 -11.86 3.94
N GLY A 157 -26.94 -11.48 4.54
CA GLY A 157 -26.57 -11.90 5.88
C GLY A 157 -27.34 -11.20 7.00
N GLY A 158 -28.16 -10.17 6.71
CA GLY A 158 -28.90 -9.42 7.72
C GLY A 158 -27.98 -8.75 8.75
N TYR A 159 -26.87 -8.18 8.31
CA TYR A 159 -25.96 -7.42 9.17
C TYR A 159 -26.53 -6.04 9.45
N SER A 160 -26.30 -5.54 10.68
CA SER A 160 -26.81 -4.23 11.10
C SER A 160 -26.07 -3.08 10.45
N ASP A 161 -26.73 -1.93 10.34
CA ASP A 161 -26.13 -0.68 9.87
C ASP A 161 -24.96 -0.24 10.77
N GLU A 162 -25.07 -0.47 12.07
CA GLU A 162 -24.01 -0.16 13.02
C GLU A 162 -22.75 -0.98 12.75
N PHE A 163 -22.89 -2.29 12.46
CA PHE A 163 -21.77 -3.11 12.06
C PHE A 163 -21.18 -2.66 10.72
N THR A 164 -22.04 -2.38 9.75
CA THR A 164 -21.62 -1.97 8.41
C THR A 164 -20.89 -0.65 8.43
N TYR A 165 -21.52 0.41 8.97
CA TYR A 165 -21.05 1.79 8.82
C TYR A 165 -20.23 2.33 9.99
N ASP A 166 -20.31 1.71 11.16
CA ASP A 166 -19.54 2.14 12.32
C ASP A 166 -18.36 1.18 12.66
N TYR A 167 -18.19 0.06 11.90
CA TYR A 167 -17.07 -0.87 12.08
C TYR A 167 -16.42 -1.32 10.76
N LEU A 168 -17.17 -2.04 9.89
CA LEU A 168 -16.57 -2.76 8.75
C LEU A 168 -16.09 -1.81 7.66
N ILE A 169 -16.94 -0.88 7.22
CA ILE A 169 -16.58 0.13 6.21
C ILE A 169 -15.45 1.04 6.72
N PRO A 170 -15.49 1.61 7.94
CA PRO A 170 -14.36 2.32 8.52
C PRO A 170 -13.04 1.58 8.45
N MET A 171 -13.02 0.29 8.81
CA MET A 171 -11.82 -0.52 8.79
C MET A 171 -11.33 -0.77 7.37
N ALA A 172 -12.20 -1.25 6.47
CA ALA A 172 -11.84 -1.53 5.09
C ALA A 172 -11.40 -0.27 4.33
N SER A 173 -12.13 0.83 4.49
CA SER A 173 -11.75 2.13 3.90
C SER A 173 -10.38 2.61 4.38
N SER A 174 -10.04 2.39 5.65
CA SER A 174 -8.74 2.78 6.20
C SER A 174 -7.59 1.94 5.63
N ILE A 175 -7.83 0.67 5.31
CA ILE A 175 -6.82 -0.25 4.76
C ILE A 175 -6.45 0.11 3.32
N TRP A 176 -7.45 0.33 2.47
CA TRP A 176 -7.23 0.60 1.04
C TRP A 176 -7.31 2.08 0.67
N SER A 177 -7.53 2.97 1.65
CA SER A 177 -7.75 4.40 1.41
C SER A 177 -8.85 4.67 0.36
N ALA A 178 -9.85 3.78 0.31
CA ALA A 178 -10.90 3.75 -0.69
C ALA A 178 -12.24 4.23 -0.13
N GLU A 179 -13.00 4.94 -0.96
CA GLU A 179 -14.32 5.47 -0.62
C GLU A 179 -15.31 4.36 -0.25
N GLN A 180 -16.27 4.69 0.61
CA GLN A 180 -17.29 3.75 1.11
C GLN A 180 -18.02 3.00 -0.01
N GLY A 181 -18.43 3.70 -1.09
CA GLY A 181 -19.11 3.09 -2.23
C GLY A 181 -18.26 2.03 -2.91
N LYS A 182 -16.97 2.29 -3.07
CA LYS A 182 -15.99 1.35 -3.66
C LYS A 182 -15.77 0.13 -2.79
N ILE A 183 -15.72 0.31 -1.48
CA ILE A 183 -15.64 -0.81 -0.54
C ILE A 183 -16.87 -1.71 -0.61
N LEU A 184 -18.07 -1.13 -0.71
CA LEU A 184 -19.32 -1.91 -0.83
C LEU A 184 -19.40 -2.73 -2.14
N GLU A 185 -18.78 -2.26 -3.21
CA GLU A 185 -18.68 -2.95 -4.49
C GLU A 185 -17.58 -4.02 -4.53
N MET A 186 -16.68 -4.04 -3.55
CA MET A 186 -15.57 -4.98 -3.49
C MET A 186 -16.10 -6.42 -3.36
N PRO A 187 -15.51 -7.42 -4.06
CA PRO A 187 -15.84 -8.82 -3.86
C PRO A 187 -15.59 -9.26 -2.42
N ILE A 188 -16.60 -9.85 -1.78
CA ILE A 188 -16.49 -10.28 -0.37
C ILE A 188 -15.38 -11.31 -0.16
N LYS A 189 -15.14 -12.20 -1.13
CA LYS A 189 -14.05 -13.17 -1.11
C LYS A 189 -12.69 -12.50 -0.94
N PHE A 190 -12.43 -11.41 -1.67
CA PHE A 190 -11.20 -10.63 -1.57
C PHE A 190 -11.03 -10.05 -0.17
N LEU A 191 -12.08 -9.43 0.38
CA LEU A 191 -12.06 -8.82 1.71
C LEU A 191 -11.84 -9.86 2.82
N ILE A 192 -12.56 -11.00 2.80
CA ILE A 192 -12.42 -12.07 3.81
C ILE A 192 -11.03 -12.68 3.75
N ASN A 193 -10.49 -12.96 2.55
CA ASN A 193 -9.14 -13.46 2.38
C ASN A 193 -8.12 -12.51 3.01
N PHE A 194 -8.22 -11.23 2.68
CA PHE A 194 -7.34 -10.23 3.25
C PHE A 194 -7.43 -10.17 4.77
N PHE A 195 -8.65 -10.07 5.31
CA PHE A 195 -8.87 -10.01 6.77
C PHE A 195 -8.35 -11.26 7.49
N ASN A 196 -8.53 -12.44 6.88
CA ASN A 196 -8.03 -13.70 7.45
C ASN A 196 -6.50 -13.72 7.46
N ASN A 197 -5.85 -13.39 6.35
CA ASN A 197 -4.40 -13.37 6.21
C ASN A 197 -3.75 -12.39 7.19
N HIS A 198 -4.38 -11.22 7.41
CA HIS A 198 -3.87 -10.19 8.32
C HIS A 198 -4.34 -10.36 9.77
N GLY A 199 -5.01 -11.47 10.11
CA GLY A 199 -5.48 -11.76 11.46
C GLY A 199 -6.57 -10.81 11.97
N LEU A 200 -7.27 -10.08 11.08
CA LEU A 200 -8.31 -9.13 11.44
C LEU A 200 -9.63 -9.82 11.87
N LEU A 201 -9.82 -11.08 11.48
CA LEU A 201 -10.93 -11.94 11.93
C LEU A 201 -10.60 -12.70 13.22
N GLN A 202 -9.46 -12.42 13.85
CA GLN A 202 -8.99 -13.13 15.03
C GLN A 202 -8.90 -12.19 16.23
N LEU A 203 -9.27 -12.73 17.42
CA LEU A 203 -9.10 -12.02 18.70
C LEU A 203 -7.76 -12.37 19.38
N LYS A 204 -7.20 -13.55 19.06
CA LYS A 204 -5.92 -14.06 19.56
C LYS A 204 -5.01 -14.42 18.40
N ASP A 205 -3.73 -14.57 18.64
CA ASP A 205 -2.71 -14.98 17.66
C ASP A 205 -2.64 -14.05 16.44
N ARG A 206 -2.84 -12.76 16.67
CA ARG A 206 -2.69 -11.72 15.64
C ARG A 206 -1.23 -11.61 15.20
N PRO A 207 -0.98 -11.27 13.93
CA PRO A 207 0.37 -10.96 13.46
C PRO A 207 1.05 -9.89 14.32
N GLN A 208 2.36 -10.04 14.54
CA GLN A 208 3.16 -8.97 15.14
C GLN A 208 3.48 -7.94 14.06
N TRP A 209 3.00 -6.73 14.26
CA TRP A 209 3.31 -5.60 13.38
C TRP A 209 4.67 -5.02 13.72
N MET A 210 5.35 -4.51 12.70
CA MET A 210 6.71 -3.99 12.78
C MET A 210 6.86 -2.73 11.93
N VAL A 211 7.89 -1.95 12.22
CA VAL A 211 8.29 -0.75 11.48
C VAL A 211 9.80 -0.76 11.24
N ILE A 212 10.24 -0.09 10.19
CA ILE A 212 11.66 0.06 9.88
C ILE A 212 12.33 1.00 10.89
N SER A 213 13.43 0.56 11.49
CA SER A 213 14.21 1.41 12.40
C SER A 213 14.85 2.58 11.63
N GLY A 214 14.58 3.80 12.09
CA GLY A 214 15.06 5.04 11.45
C GLY A 214 14.16 5.55 10.32
N GLY A 215 12.97 4.95 10.14
CA GLY A 215 12.04 5.26 9.08
C GLY A 215 12.28 4.44 7.81
N SER A 216 11.23 4.34 6.99
CA SER A 216 11.22 3.48 5.80
C SER A 216 12.27 3.84 4.75
N LYS A 217 12.70 5.11 4.67
CA LYS A 217 13.81 5.54 3.79
C LYS A 217 15.10 4.76 3.99
N GLU A 218 15.37 4.24 5.20
CA GLU A 218 16.62 3.57 5.53
C GLU A 218 16.78 2.23 4.77
N TYR A 219 15.70 1.47 4.59
CA TYR A 219 15.80 0.25 3.81
C TYR A 219 15.98 0.53 2.30
N ILE A 220 15.30 1.56 1.76
CA ILE A 220 15.49 1.95 0.35
C ILE A 220 16.93 2.41 0.10
N LYS A 221 17.51 3.17 1.01
CA LYS A 221 18.91 3.60 0.94
C LYS A 221 19.88 2.41 0.89
N LYS A 222 19.67 1.41 1.75
CA LYS A 222 20.49 0.19 1.75
C LYS A 222 20.27 -0.66 0.51
N LEU A 223 19.00 -0.87 0.12
CA LEU A 223 18.63 -1.66 -1.05
C LEU A 223 19.24 -1.08 -2.33
N SER A 224 19.22 0.23 -2.48
CA SER A 224 19.71 0.92 -3.66
C SER A 224 21.23 1.15 -3.68
N HIS A 225 21.91 1.00 -2.54
CA HIS A 225 23.35 1.27 -2.42
C HIS A 225 24.22 0.60 -3.50
N PRO A 226 24.01 -0.70 -3.88
CA PRO A 226 24.83 -1.36 -4.88
C PRO A 226 24.70 -0.82 -6.31
N PHE A 227 23.66 -0.04 -6.58
CA PHE A 227 23.35 0.50 -7.91
C PHE A 227 22.97 2.00 -7.88
N LYS A 228 23.34 2.72 -6.83
CA LYS A 228 23.00 4.15 -6.65
C LYS A 228 23.41 5.02 -7.85
N ASP A 229 24.59 4.74 -8.43
CA ASP A 229 25.15 5.51 -9.56
C ASP A 229 24.46 5.18 -10.90
N ARG A 230 23.53 4.23 -10.92
CA ARG A 230 22.74 3.81 -12.08
C ARG A 230 21.31 4.37 -12.06
N ILE A 231 20.98 5.19 -11.05
CA ILE A 231 19.67 5.80 -10.88
C ILE A 231 19.69 7.20 -11.50
N LYS A 232 18.76 7.43 -12.43
CA LYS A 232 18.53 8.74 -13.04
C LYS A 232 17.25 9.34 -12.44
N LEU A 233 17.42 10.28 -11.52
CA LEU A 233 16.33 11.06 -10.94
C LEU A 233 15.87 12.15 -11.92
N ASN A 234 14.69 12.73 -11.68
CA ASN A 234 14.04 13.74 -12.52
C ASN A 234 13.92 13.32 -14.00
N SER A 235 13.86 12.01 -14.24
CA SER A 235 13.91 11.41 -15.57
C SER A 235 12.55 10.81 -15.93
N ARG A 236 11.61 11.68 -16.35
CA ARG A 236 10.29 11.27 -16.85
C ARG A 236 10.43 10.61 -18.21
N ILE A 237 9.97 9.37 -18.34
CA ILE A 237 9.89 8.68 -19.61
C ILE A 237 8.65 9.14 -20.37
N GLU A 238 8.84 9.47 -21.65
CA GLU A 238 7.78 9.91 -22.56
C GLU A 238 7.32 8.80 -23.50
N CYS A 239 8.27 7.97 -23.97
CA CYS A 239 7.94 6.90 -24.90
C CYS A 239 8.87 5.70 -24.75
N ILE A 240 8.31 4.51 -24.87
CA ILE A 240 8.98 3.22 -24.94
C ILE A 240 8.53 2.55 -26.24
N GLU A 241 9.48 2.27 -27.11
CA GLU A 241 9.26 1.56 -28.38
C GLU A 241 10.01 0.23 -28.35
N ARG A 242 9.31 -0.86 -28.63
CA ARG A 242 9.84 -2.22 -28.61
C ARG A 242 9.92 -2.79 -30.02
N ASN A 243 10.96 -3.50 -30.31
CA ASN A 243 11.11 -4.22 -31.58
C ASN A 243 11.93 -5.50 -31.37
N TYR A 244 12.07 -6.30 -32.45
CA TYR A 244 12.83 -7.55 -32.40
C TYR A 244 14.29 -7.37 -31.96
N ASP A 245 14.80 -6.16 -32.03
CA ASP A 245 16.21 -5.80 -31.83
C ASP A 245 16.50 -5.23 -30.42
N GLY A 246 15.42 -4.92 -29.66
CA GLY A 246 15.52 -4.36 -28.31
C GLY A 246 14.40 -3.38 -27.97
N VAL A 247 14.65 -2.58 -26.96
CA VAL A 247 13.74 -1.58 -26.43
C VAL A 247 14.39 -0.20 -26.48
N VAL A 248 13.73 0.78 -27.06
CA VAL A 248 14.18 2.17 -27.08
C VAL A 248 13.39 2.97 -26.05
N VAL A 249 14.08 3.57 -25.10
CA VAL A 249 13.51 4.40 -24.04
C VAL A 249 13.83 5.86 -24.32
N LYS A 250 12.80 6.70 -24.46
CA LYS A 250 12.90 8.14 -24.69
C LYS A 250 12.47 8.87 -23.42
N SER A 251 13.36 9.65 -22.83
CA SER A 251 13.04 10.54 -21.71
C SER A 251 13.00 11.99 -22.18
N ARG A 252 12.26 12.83 -21.44
CA ARG A 252 12.05 14.24 -21.80
C ARG A 252 13.34 15.03 -21.97
N ASP A 253 14.34 14.76 -21.14
CA ASP A 253 15.56 15.55 -21.05
C ASP A 253 16.80 14.82 -21.58
N HIS A 254 16.62 13.63 -22.20
CA HIS A 254 17.71 12.79 -22.68
C HIS A 254 17.43 12.23 -24.06
N SER A 255 18.50 11.95 -24.82
CA SER A 255 18.43 11.22 -26.07
C SER A 255 17.84 9.82 -25.84
N ALA A 256 17.23 9.26 -26.88
CA ALA A 256 16.74 7.89 -26.88
C ALA A 256 17.89 6.89 -26.60
N VAL A 257 17.67 5.97 -25.67
CA VAL A 257 18.64 4.96 -25.28
C VAL A 257 18.09 3.57 -25.55
N LYS A 258 18.91 2.72 -26.20
CA LYS A 258 18.56 1.33 -26.52
C LYS A 258 18.95 0.39 -25.39
N TYR A 259 18.06 -0.56 -25.09
CA TYR A 259 18.20 -1.63 -24.08
C TYR A 259 17.83 -2.97 -24.72
N ASP A 260 18.30 -4.07 -24.09
CA ASP A 260 17.89 -5.42 -24.49
C ASP A 260 16.51 -5.76 -23.93
N TYR A 261 16.23 -5.34 -22.69
CA TYR A 261 14.98 -5.58 -21.96
C TYR A 261 14.58 -4.38 -21.11
N ILE A 262 13.29 -4.36 -20.69
CA ILE A 262 12.76 -3.33 -19.82
C ILE A 262 11.86 -3.92 -18.73
N PHE A 263 12.01 -3.43 -17.50
CA PHE A 263 11.11 -3.66 -16.39
C PHE A 263 10.31 -2.39 -16.11
N ILE A 264 8.99 -2.47 -16.18
CA ILE A 264 8.09 -1.34 -15.91
C ILE A 264 7.49 -1.53 -14.51
N ALA A 265 8.01 -0.74 -13.56
CA ALA A 265 7.66 -0.78 -12.13
C ALA A 265 6.89 0.48 -11.68
N THR A 266 6.18 1.11 -12.60
CA THR A 266 5.27 2.23 -12.35
C THR A 266 3.85 1.72 -12.11
N HIS A 267 2.89 2.63 -11.86
CA HIS A 267 1.47 2.29 -11.94
C HIS A 267 1.08 1.82 -13.34
N SER A 268 0.03 0.99 -13.44
CA SER A 268 -0.40 0.42 -14.71
C SER A 268 -0.88 1.48 -15.71
N ASP A 269 -1.60 2.51 -15.24
CA ASP A 269 -2.03 3.65 -16.06
C ASP A 269 -0.86 4.49 -16.61
N GLN A 270 0.20 4.64 -15.80
CA GLN A 270 1.44 5.30 -16.24
C GLN A 270 2.20 4.44 -17.26
N ALA A 271 2.18 3.12 -17.10
CA ALA A 271 2.77 2.19 -18.07
C ALA A 271 2.12 2.33 -19.45
N ILE A 272 0.79 2.36 -19.51
CA ILE A 272 0.02 2.57 -20.73
C ILE A 272 0.45 3.86 -21.44
N GLN A 273 0.60 4.95 -20.70
CA GLN A 273 0.96 6.26 -21.28
C GLN A 273 2.36 6.29 -21.91
N MET A 274 3.27 5.42 -21.44
CA MET A 274 4.64 5.38 -21.93
C MET A 274 4.85 4.43 -23.11
N LEU A 275 4.00 3.41 -23.28
CA LEU A 275 4.14 2.40 -24.32
C LEU A 275 3.63 2.93 -25.66
N GLY A 276 4.53 3.19 -26.63
CA GLY A 276 4.17 3.65 -27.96
C GLY A 276 3.61 2.56 -28.87
N ASP A 277 3.84 1.31 -28.52
CA ASP A 277 3.47 0.11 -29.29
C ASP A 277 2.67 -0.90 -28.45
N ILE A 278 1.84 -0.39 -27.55
CA ILE A 278 1.05 -1.21 -26.63
C ILE A 278 0.16 -2.22 -27.36
N SER A 279 0.20 -3.49 -26.97
CA SER A 279 -0.67 -4.53 -27.50
C SER A 279 -2.09 -4.45 -26.91
N ASN A 280 -3.06 -5.09 -27.58
CA ASN A 280 -4.45 -5.15 -27.09
C ASN A 280 -4.53 -5.81 -25.71
N SER A 281 -3.80 -6.91 -25.47
CA SER A 281 -3.78 -7.59 -24.17
C SER A 281 -3.19 -6.71 -23.07
N GLU A 282 -2.08 -6.00 -23.35
CA GLU A 282 -1.50 -5.04 -22.40
C GLU A 282 -2.47 -3.90 -22.08
N GLN A 283 -3.11 -3.35 -23.11
CA GLN A 283 -4.10 -2.28 -22.96
C GLN A 283 -5.28 -2.73 -22.08
N GLU A 284 -5.86 -3.91 -22.35
CA GLU A 284 -6.97 -4.46 -21.57
C GLU A 284 -6.58 -4.70 -20.11
N VAL A 285 -5.47 -5.40 -19.87
CA VAL A 285 -5.03 -5.80 -18.53
C VAL A 285 -4.63 -4.59 -17.70
N LEU A 286 -3.81 -3.70 -18.25
CA LEU A 286 -3.29 -2.56 -17.50
C LEU A 286 -4.37 -1.49 -17.25
N SER A 287 -5.31 -1.26 -18.17
CA SER A 287 -6.38 -0.27 -18.02
C SER A 287 -7.49 -0.69 -17.05
N ALA A 288 -7.60 -1.98 -16.74
CA ALA A 288 -8.58 -2.48 -15.78
C ALA A 288 -8.26 -2.05 -14.34
N ILE A 289 -7.00 -1.74 -14.04
CA ILE A 289 -6.55 -1.32 -12.71
C ILE A 289 -6.59 0.21 -12.65
N LYS A 290 -7.55 0.73 -11.90
CA LYS A 290 -7.75 2.17 -11.71
C LYS A 290 -7.07 2.65 -10.44
N TYR A 291 -6.82 3.98 -10.37
CA TYR A 291 -6.18 4.59 -9.21
C TYR A 291 -7.04 5.73 -8.64
N GLN A 292 -6.90 5.91 -7.33
CA GLN A 292 -7.52 6.99 -6.58
C GLN A 292 -6.43 7.87 -5.95
N ILE A 293 -6.56 9.19 -6.11
CA ILE A 293 -5.67 10.15 -5.46
C ILE A 293 -6.08 10.31 -4.00
N ASN A 294 -5.10 10.22 -3.11
CA ASN A 294 -5.25 10.49 -1.69
C ASN A 294 -4.23 11.57 -1.27
N THR A 295 -4.72 12.58 -0.56
CA THR A 295 -3.85 13.62 0.01
C THR A 295 -3.48 13.25 1.43
N ALA A 296 -2.19 13.04 1.68
CA ALA A 296 -1.64 12.80 3.00
C ALA A 296 -1.05 14.08 3.57
N VAL A 297 -1.43 14.43 4.79
CA VAL A 297 -0.93 15.61 5.51
C VAL A 297 -0.21 15.16 6.76
N LEU A 298 1.09 15.45 6.85
CA LEU A 298 1.87 15.33 8.08
C LEU A 298 1.67 16.60 8.92
N HIS A 299 1.24 16.46 10.17
CA HIS A 299 0.90 17.58 11.04
C HIS A 299 1.01 17.23 12.53
N THR A 300 0.86 18.26 13.39
CA THR A 300 0.86 18.12 14.86
C THR A 300 -0.49 18.49 15.51
N ASP A 301 -1.57 18.53 14.72
CA ASP A 301 -2.88 18.95 15.20
C ASP A 301 -3.63 17.81 15.88
N LYS A 302 -3.68 17.83 17.21
CA LYS A 302 -4.40 16.85 18.04
C LYS A 302 -5.92 16.86 17.82
N SER A 303 -6.51 17.91 17.23
CA SER A 303 -7.94 17.97 16.96
C SER A 303 -8.40 16.94 15.91
N ALA A 304 -7.47 16.39 15.12
CA ALA A 304 -7.71 15.29 14.20
C ALA A 304 -7.96 13.94 14.91
N MET A 305 -7.56 13.82 16.18
CA MET A 305 -7.71 12.61 16.98
C MET A 305 -9.08 12.54 17.67
N PRO A 306 -9.52 11.38 18.15
CA PRO A 306 -10.69 11.28 19.01
C PRO A 306 -10.61 12.22 20.22
N SER A 307 -11.75 12.74 20.66
CA SER A 307 -11.79 13.68 21.80
C SER A 307 -11.38 13.03 23.13
N ARG A 308 -11.52 11.71 23.23
CA ARG A 308 -11.09 10.93 24.38
C ARG A 308 -9.76 10.22 24.10
N GLU A 309 -8.73 10.52 24.88
CA GLU A 309 -7.41 9.86 24.72
C GLU A 309 -7.50 8.33 24.83
N ARG A 310 -8.45 7.79 25.62
CA ARG A 310 -8.70 6.34 25.71
C ARG A 310 -9.15 5.71 24.39
N ALA A 311 -9.69 6.51 23.48
CA ALA A 311 -10.07 6.09 22.15
C ALA A 311 -8.93 6.26 21.11
N TRP A 312 -7.82 6.90 21.48
CA TRP A 312 -6.67 7.04 20.57
C TRP A 312 -6.11 5.69 20.20
N ALA A 313 -5.85 5.53 18.92
CA ALA A 313 -5.29 4.32 18.32
C ALA A 313 -4.18 4.69 17.34
N ALA A 314 -3.48 3.67 16.86
CA ALA A 314 -2.53 3.83 15.76
C ALA A 314 -3.23 4.38 14.50
N TRP A 315 -4.41 3.87 14.19
CA TRP A 315 -5.28 4.30 13.08
C TRP A 315 -6.61 4.82 13.63
N ASN A 316 -6.97 6.05 13.30
CA ASN A 316 -8.15 6.73 13.84
C ASN A 316 -9.04 7.16 12.67
N TYR A 317 -10.09 6.39 12.40
CA TYR A 317 -11.09 6.72 11.40
C TYR A 317 -12.10 7.73 11.96
N ARG A 318 -12.38 8.78 11.19
CA ARG A 318 -13.41 9.76 11.52
C ARG A 318 -14.45 9.79 10.42
N GLN A 319 -15.71 9.54 10.77
CA GLN A 319 -16.83 9.74 9.86
C GLN A 319 -17.16 11.22 9.78
N ASN A 320 -17.16 11.77 8.55
CA ASN A 320 -17.49 13.16 8.31
C ASN A 320 -18.97 13.44 8.59
N GLU A 321 -19.29 14.67 8.96
CA GLU A 321 -20.67 15.15 9.13
C GLU A 321 -21.36 15.39 7.78
N SER A 322 -20.59 15.81 6.77
CA SER A 322 -21.01 15.88 5.37
C SER A 322 -20.88 14.50 4.71
N ASP A 323 -21.76 14.20 3.75
CA ASP A 323 -21.72 12.98 2.94
C ASP A 323 -20.52 12.92 1.97
N SER A 324 -19.37 13.50 2.35
CA SER A 324 -18.16 13.39 1.56
C SER A 324 -17.72 11.93 1.49
N SER A 325 -17.61 11.42 0.29
CA SER A 325 -17.21 10.05 -0.01
C SER A 325 -15.77 9.74 0.38
N SER A 326 -14.97 10.77 0.71
CA SER A 326 -13.54 10.62 0.98
C SER A 326 -13.23 9.96 2.32
N VAL A 327 -12.27 9.07 2.31
CA VAL A 327 -11.74 8.40 3.51
C VAL A 327 -11.04 9.43 4.40
N ASN A 328 -11.40 9.43 5.67
CA ASN A 328 -10.80 10.29 6.69
C ASN A 328 -10.19 9.42 7.79
N VAL A 329 -8.89 9.17 7.66
CA VAL A 329 -8.12 8.43 8.66
C VAL A 329 -6.91 9.24 9.09
N THR A 330 -6.68 9.27 10.41
CA THR A 330 -5.50 9.88 11.02
C THR A 330 -4.64 8.79 11.66
N TYR A 331 -3.41 8.67 11.21
CA TYR A 331 -2.40 7.79 11.79
C TYR A 331 -1.66 8.52 12.90
N SER A 332 -1.55 7.91 14.09
CA SER A 332 -0.69 8.39 15.17
C SER A 332 0.71 7.82 15.00
N MET A 333 1.64 8.63 14.55
CA MET A 333 2.98 8.18 14.22
C MET A 333 3.80 7.84 15.46
N ASN A 334 3.54 8.52 16.58
CA ASN A 334 4.18 8.20 17.86
C ASN A 334 3.80 6.79 18.35
N ILE A 335 2.56 6.34 18.09
CA ILE A 335 2.14 4.97 18.42
C ILE A 335 2.72 3.98 17.41
N LEU A 336 2.62 4.27 16.11
CA LEU A 336 3.03 3.35 15.03
C LEU A 336 4.54 3.14 14.98
N GLN A 337 5.30 4.23 15.00
CA GLN A 337 6.76 4.18 14.85
C GLN A 337 7.51 4.22 16.18
N ALA A 338 6.80 4.25 17.32
CA ALA A 338 7.39 4.44 18.66
C ALA A 338 8.38 5.62 18.68
N LEU A 339 7.95 6.77 18.12
CA LEU A 339 8.81 7.94 17.98
C LEU A 339 9.23 8.47 19.36
N ASP A 340 10.53 8.67 19.55
CA ASP A 340 11.09 9.32 20.72
C ASP A 340 10.87 10.84 20.62
N SER A 341 9.64 11.29 20.90
CA SER A 341 9.23 12.69 20.84
C SER A 341 8.04 12.96 21.76
N GLU A 342 8.08 14.09 22.46
CA GLU A 342 6.94 14.62 23.22
C GLU A 342 5.89 15.25 22.30
N ILE A 343 6.32 15.71 21.11
CA ILE A 343 5.43 16.23 20.09
C ILE A 343 4.68 15.05 19.46
N GLN A 344 3.36 15.21 19.30
CA GLN A 344 2.53 14.22 18.64
C GLN A 344 2.49 14.50 17.14
N TYR A 345 2.95 13.55 16.35
CA TYR A 345 2.94 13.58 14.89
C TYR A 345 1.81 12.71 14.35
N PHE A 346 1.10 13.28 13.39
CA PHE A 346 -0.01 12.62 12.73
C PHE A 346 0.13 12.68 11.22
N VAL A 347 -0.35 11.63 10.54
CA VAL A 347 -0.56 11.65 9.10
C VAL A 347 -2.05 11.46 8.87
N THR A 348 -2.71 12.47 8.30
CA THR A 348 -4.15 12.41 7.99
C THR A 348 -4.37 12.32 6.50
N LEU A 349 -5.25 11.40 6.06
CA LEU A 349 -5.65 11.24 4.67
C LEU A 349 -6.94 12.03 4.38
N ASN A 350 -6.93 12.76 3.27
CA ASN A 350 -8.09 13.38 2.58
C ASN A 350 -8.91 14.40 3.37
N ASN A 351 -8.50 14.78 4.57
CA ASN A 351 -9.26 15.72 5.40
C ASN A 351 -8.42 16.97 5.76
N THR A 352 -7.84 17.58 4.74
CA THR A 352 -6.90 18.69 4.90
C THR A 352 -7.54 19.93 5.50
N ASP A 353 -8.81 20.20 5.18
CA ASP A 353 -9.52 21.43 5.56
C ASP A 353 -9.84 21.51 7.07
N GLN A 354 -9.84 20.36 7.76
CA GLN A 354 -10.08 20.28 9.19
C GLN A 354 -8.81 20.40 10.02
N ILE A 355 -7.64 20.41 9.39
CA ILE A 355 -6.34 20.54 10.06
C ILE A 355 -5.95 22.00 10.12
N ASN A 356 -5.55 22.47 11.30
CA ASN A 356 -5.05 23.83 11.45
C ASN A 356 -3.83 24.05 10.53
N PRO A 357 -3.90 24.99 9.57
CA PRO A 357 -2.80 25.20 8.61
C PRO A 357 -1.44 25.50 9.26
N ARG A 358 -1.43 26.14 10.43
CA ARG A 358 -0.19 26.44 11.18
C ARG A 358 0.49 25.20 11.77
N LYS A 359 -0.20 24.06 11.82
CA LYS A 359 0.30 22.79 12.34
C LYS A 359 0.65 21.79 11.24
N ILE A 360 0.47 22.16 9.98
CA ILE A 360 0.85 21.35 8.83
C ILE A 360 2.35 21.45 8.62
N ILE A 361 3.01 20.29 8.56
CA ILE A 361 4.45 20.18 8.26
C ILE A 361 4.64 19.93 6.76
N ARG A 362 3.85 19.00 6.19
CA ARG A 362 3.96 18.64 4.78
C ARG A 362 2.66 18.04 4.24
N THR A 363 2.35 18.37 2.98
CA THR A 363 1.25 17.80 2.22
C THR A 363 1.81 17.00 1.05
N ILE A 364 1.34 15.76 0.85
CA ILE A 364 1.82 14.83 -0.15
C ILE A 364 0.62 14.20 -0.84
N LYS A 365 0.69 14.01 -2.17
CA LYS A 365 -0.32 13.29 -2.94
C LYS A 365 0.18 11.89 -3.25
N TYR A 366 -0.62 10.89 -2.91
CA TYR A 366 -0.41 9.49 -3.26
C TYR A 366 -1.54 8.98 -4.14
N GLU A 367 -1.24 8.00 -4.96
CA GLU A 367 -2.22 7.32 -5.81
C GLU A 367 -2.27 5.86 -5.38
N HIS A 368 -3.46 5.37 -5.02
CA HIS A 368 -3.67 3.99 -4.60
C HIS A 368 -4.54 3.24 -5.60
N PRO A 369 -4.23 1.97 -5.90
CA PRO A 369 -5.06 1.15 -6.79
C PRO A 369 -6.42 0.85 -6.17
N ILE A 370 -7.44 0.74 -7.02
CA ILE A 370 -8.80 0.34 -6.65
C ILE A 370 -8.97 -1.12 -7.07
N PHE A 371 -9.36 -1.97 -6.12
CA PHE A 371 -9.56 -3.40 -6.33
C PHE A 371 -11.04 -3.73 -6.52
N ASP A 372 -11.56 -3.42 -7.71
CA ASP A 372 -12.86 -3.87 -8.18
C ASP A 372 -12.76 -5.25 -8.87
N GLU A 373 -13.88 -5.80 -9.32
CA GLU A 373 -13.93 -7.10 -9.98
C GLU A 373 -13.06 -7.13 -11.25
N ASN A 374 -12.99 -6.02 -12.01
CA ASN A 374 -12.20 -5.92 -13.22
C ASN A 374 -10.70 -5.95 -12.90
N ALA A 375 -10.28 -5.22 -11.87
CA ALA A 375 -8.89 -5.23 -11.41
C ALA A 375 -8.46 -6.63 -10.97
N ILE A 376 -9.31 -7.37 -10.22
CA ILE A 376 -9.01 -8.72 -9.77
C ILE A 376 -8.92 -9.70 -10.95
N LYS A 377 -9.81 -9.60 -11.94
CA LYS A 377 -9.72 -10.38 -13.19
C LYS A 377 -8.44 -10.07 -13.97
N ALA A 378 -8.05 -8.81 -14.02
CA ALA A 378 -6.81 -8.40 -14.70
C ALA A 378 -5.55 -8.94 -14.00
N GLN A 379 -5.54 -8.97 -12.66
CA GLN A 379 -4.43 -9.56 -11.89
C GLN A 379 -4.17 -11.03 -12.27
N ALA A 380 -5.22 -11.81 -12.52
CA ALA A 380 -5.10 -13.20 -12.95
C ALA A 380 -4.47 -13.36 -14.35
N ARG A 381 -4.44 -12.29 -15.14
CA ARG A 381 -3.87 -12.25 -16.49
C ARG A 381 -2.43 -11.71 -16.53
N HIS A 382 -1.79 -11.53 -15.37
CA HIS A 382 -0.43 -10.98 -15.27
C HIS A 382 0.58 -11.72 -16.17
N GLU A 383 0.50 -13.05 -16.23
CA GLU A 383 1.41 -13.87 -17.05
C GLU A 383 1.24 -13.64 -18.57
N GLU A 384 0.05 -13.21 -19.03
CA GLU A 384 -0.19 -12.99 -20.45
C GLU A 384 0.68 -11.87 -21.03
N ILE A 385 0.99 -10.86 -20.20
CA ILE A 385 1.75 -9.67 -20.61
C ILE A 385 3.21 -9.68 -20.14
N ASN A 386 3.59 -10.67 -19.32
CA ASN A 386 4.97 -10.85 -18.85
C ASN A 386 5.70 -11.98 -19.57
N LYS A 387 5.56 -12.05 -20.91
CA LYS A 387 6.21 -13.06 -21.75
C LYS A 387 7.25 -12.43 -22.66
N ASP A 388 8.40 -13.06 -22.81
CA ASP A 388 9.23 -12.85 -24.00
C ASP A 388 8.44 -13.41 -25.21
N PRO A 389 8.17 -12.69 -26.29
CA PRO A 389 9.15 -11.86 -27.00
C PRO A 389 9.04 -10.35 -26.80
N ASN A 390 8.10 -9.84 -25.98
CA ASN A 390 7.90 -8.39 -25.85
C ASN A 390 9.03 -7.65 -25.12
N ARG A 391 10.06 -8.37 -24.61
CA ARG A 391 11.21 -7.80 -23.90
C ARG A 391 10.83 -6.91 -22.73
N THR A 392 9.57 -7.00 -22.26
CA THR A 392 8.98 -6.12 -21.27
C THR A 392 8.39 -6.93 -20.13
N PHE A 393 8.72 -6.53 -18.91
CA PHE A 393 8.25 -7.17 -17.68
C PHE A 393 7.60 -6.12 -16.79
N PHE A 394 6.33 -6.35 -16.42
CA PHE A 394 5.57 -5.45 -15.56
C PHE A 394 5.64 -5.96 -14.12
N CYS A 395 5.98 -5.08 -13.19
CA CYS A 395 5.94 -5.37 -11.76
C CYS A 395 5.38 -4.18 -10.98
N GLY A 396 4.76 -4.47 -9.85
CA GLY A 396 4.14 -3.45 -9.01
C GLY A 396 3.22 -4.09 -7.96
N ALA A 397 2.96 -3.38 -6.88
CA ALA A 397 2.10 -3.87 -5.80
C ALA A 397 0.64 -4.09 -6.24
N TYR A 398 0.20 -3.44 -7.30
CA TYR A 398 -1.16 -3.55 -7.85
C TYR A 398 -1.50 -4.93 -8.44
N TRP A 399 -0.51 -5.80 -8.61
CA TRP A 399 -0.73 -7.18 -9.06
C TRP A 399 -1.29 -8.11 -7.96
N SER A 400 -1.48 -7.61 -6.74
CA SER A 400 -2.16 -8.33 -5.64
C SER A 400 -2.92 -7.33 -4.76
N ASN A 401 -2.61 -7.22 -3.47
CA ASN A 401 -3.38 -6.41 -2.52
C ASN A 401 -2.92 -4.94 -2.41
N GLY A 402 -1.85 -4.54 -3.08
CA GLY A 402 -1.34 -3.18 -3.11
C GLY A 402 -0.31 -2.85 -2.02
N PHE A 403 0.25 -3.85 -1.33
CA PHE A 403 1.19 -3.66 -0.23
C PHE A 403 2.65 -3.90 -0.65
N HIS A 404 3.58 -3.58 0.25
CA HIS A 404 5.02 -3.74 0.00
C HIS A 404 5.43 -5.17 -0.30
N GLU A 405 4.84 -6.17 0.39
CA GLU A 405 5.04 -7.58 0.07
C GLU A 405 4.70 -7.87 -1.39
N ASP A 406 3.55 -7.36 -1.85
CA ASP A 406 3.08 -7.59 -3.21
C ASP A 406 4.03 -6.98 -4.25
N GLY A 407 4.62 -5.83 -3.94
CA GLY A 407 5.63 -5.20 -4.78
C GLY A 407 6.92 -6.05 -4.89
N VAL A 408 7.38 -6.62 -3.78
CA VAL A 408 8.56 -7.52 -3.76
C VAL A 408 8.26 -8.82 -4.51
N VAL A 409 7.11 -9.44 -4.23
CA VAL A 409 6.67 -10.69 -4.89
C VAL A 409 6.52 -10.48 -6.39
N SER A 410 5.85 -9.39 -6.80
CA SER A 410 5.68 -9.06 -8.20
C SER A 410 7.01 -8.86 -8.94
N ALA A 411 7.98 -8.19 -8.30
CA ALA A 411 9.32 -8.06 -8.87
C ALA A 411 10.03 -9.41 -9.02
N LYS A 412 9.95 -10.29 -8.01
CA LYS A 412 10.52 -11.64 -8.07
C LYS A 412 9.86 -12.48 -9.16
N ASN A 413 8.54 -12.40 -9.34
CA ASN A 413 7.83 -13.08 -10.41
C ASN A 413 8.27 -12.58 -11.79
N ALA A 414 8.39 -11.27 -11.98
CA ALA A 414 8.88 -10.68 -13.21
C ALA A 414 10.32 -11.14 -13.54
N LEU A 415 11.18 -11.27 -12.52
CA LEU A 415 12.53 -11.83 -12.66
C LEU A 415 12.49 -13.31 -13.06
N THR A 416 11.61 -14.11 -12.50
CA THR A 416 11.44 -15.53 -12.87
C THR A 416 11.00 -15.67 -14.32
N HIS A 417 10.07 -14.85 -14.78
CA HIS A 417 9.66 -14.82 -16.19
C HIS A 417 10.80 -14.39 -17.12
N PHE A 418 11.57 -13.40 -16.74
CA PHE A 418 12.77 -12.97 -17.47
C PHE A 418 13.83 -14.07 -17.56
N GLU A 419 14.17 -14.72 -16.45
CA GLU A 419 15.18 -15.79 -16.42
C GLU A 419 14.71 -17.07 -17.13
N GLY A 420 13.40 -17.37 -17.11
CA GLY A 420 12.79 -18.52 -17.80
C GLY A 420 12.66 -18.35 -19.31
N GLY A 421 12.73 -17.11 -19.81
CA GLY A 421 12.71 -16.78 -21.23
C GLY A 421 14.12 -16.71 -21.88
N LEU A 422 15.19 -16.81 -21.09
CA LEU A 422 16.59 -16.80 -21.54
C LEU A 422 17.13 -18.20 -21.72
#